data_ba37fcbcf602e3390bb7949a90f8a1e4
#
_entry.id   ba37fcbcf602e3390bb7949a90f8a1e4
#
_cell.length_a   1.000
_cell.length_b   1.000
_cell.length_c   1.000
_cell.angle_alpha   90.00
_cell.angle_beta   90.00
_cell.angle_gamma   90.00
#
_symmetry.space_group_name_H-M   'P 1'
#
loop_
_entity.id
_entity.type
_entity.pdbx_description
1 polymer ?
#
loop_
_entity_poly.entity_id
_entity_poly.type
_entity_poly.pdbx_seq_one_letter_code
_entity_poly.pdbx_strand_id
1 'polypeptide(L)'
;RLQMENRIRNPKDRIREIDNRLEQLPKGTLTYKNINGKKQPYIQRTVEGKSVSCYVKLSQREQVLAEFEERGKLSEEKKRLLAYVDGLQNILKRNPYLNAGVGADLRGD
;
A
#
# COMPACT_ATOMS: atom_id res chain seq x y z
N ARG A 1 24.61 9.29 -11.90
CA ARG A 1 24.00 10.17 -12.29
C ARG A 1 22.59 10.08 -12.21
N LEU A 2 22.01 9.35 -12.92
CA LEU A 2 20.61 9.18 -12.89
C LEU A 2 20.12 8.70 -11.56
N GLN A 3 20.88 7.92 -10.91
CA GLN A 3 20.45 7.42 -9.65
C GLN A 3 20.33 8.49 -8.63
N MET A 4 21.06 9.54 -8.79
CA MET A 4 20.97 10.57 -7.81
C MET A 4 19.61 11.22 -7.81
N GLU A 5 19.04 11.33 -8.96
CA GLU A 5 17.73 11.93 -9.04
C GLU A 5 16.68 11.05 -8.38
N ASN A 6 16.91 9.75 -8.41
CA ASN A 6 15.95 8.86 -7.83
C ASN A 6 16.02 8.80 -6.33
N ARG A 7 17.07 9.32 -5.76
CA ARG A 7 17.18 9.24 -4.34
C ARG A 7 16.22 10.12 -3.60
N ILE A 8 15.88 11.25 -4.18
CA ILE A 8 14.97 12.16 -3.53
C ILE A 8 13.62 12.00 -4.15
N ARG A 9 12.85 11.10 -3.62
CA ARG A 9 11.53 10.86 -4.14
C ARG A 9 10.50 11.45 -3.25
N ASN A 10 9.51 12.07 -3.86
CA ASN A 10 8.39 12.58 -3.13
C ASN A 10 7.57 11.39 -2.66
N PRO A 11 7.19 11.33 -1.38
CA PRO A 11 6.40 10.22 -0.89
C PRO A 11 5.10 10.04 -1.67
N LYS A 12 4.53 11.12 -2.17
CA LYS A 12 3.30 11.02 -2.95
C LYS A 12 3.54 10.30 -4.27
N ASP A 13 4.71 10.50 -4.87
CA ASP A 13 5.03 9.81 -6.10
C ASP A 13 5.17 8.32 -5.85
N ARG A 14 5.78 7.96 -4.71
CA ARG A 14 5.90 6.56 -4.37
C ARG A 14 4.55 5.93 -4.12
N ILE A 15 3.64 6.66 -3.45
CA ILE A 15 2.29 6.16 -3.21
C ILE A 15 1.59 5.91 -4.54
N ARG A 16 1.79 6.79 -5.51
CA ARG A 16 1.17 6.61 -6.82
C ARG A 16 1.70 5.35 -7.51
N GLU A 17 3.00 5.12 -7.41
CA GLU A 17 3.59 3.91 -7.98
C GLU A 17 3.01 2.66 -7.32
N ILE A 18 2.86 2.71 -6.01
CA ILE A 18 2.30 1.59 -5.28
C ILE A 18 0.85 1.34 -5.70
N ASP A 19 0.06 2.40 -5.83
CA ASP A 19 -1.32 2.25 -6.27
C ASP A 19 -1.40 1.63 -7.66
N ASN A 20 -0.54 2.06 -8.56
CA ASN A 20 -0.52 1.50 -9.90
C ASN A 20 -0.18 0.01 -9.86
N ARG A 21 0.77 -0.37 -9.03
CA ARG A 21 1.14 -1.77 -8.93
C ARG A 21 0.04 -2.59 -8.28
N LEU A 22 -0.60 -2.03 -7.25
CA LEU A 22 -1.67 -2.74 -6.55
C LEU A 22 -2.84 -3.04 -7.49
N GLU A 23 -3.08 -2.17 -8.46
CA GLU A 23 -4.14 -2.41 -9.41
C GLU A 23 -3.83 -3.60 -10.32
N GLN A 24 -2.57 -3.90 -10.50
CA GLN A 24 -2.17 -5.02 -11.34
C GLN A 24 -2.09 -6.33 -10.58
N LEU A 25 -2.07 -6.26 -9.27
CA LEU A 25 -1.98 -7.46 -8.45
C LEU A 25 -3.37 -8.04 -8.19
N PRO A 26 -3.44 -9.34 -7.88
CA PRO A 26 -4.75 -9.96 -7.67
C PRO A 26 -5.50 -9.33 -6.51
N LYS A 27 -6.79 -9.23 -6.66
CA LYS A 27 -7.63 -8.65 -5.64
C LYS A 27 -8.28 -9.75 -4.84
N GLY A 28 -8.78 -9.39 -3.67
CA GLY A 28 -9.41 -10.37 -2.81
C GLY A 28 -8.51 -10.73 -1.65
N THR A 29 -8.85 -11.79 -0.96
CA THR A 29 -8.13 -12.23 0.22
C THR A 29 -7.68 -13.66 0.04
N LEU A 30 -6.41 -13.91 0.32
CA LEU A 30 -5.90 -15.26 0.27
C LEU A 30 -6.32 -15.97 1.56
N THR A 31 -7.06 -17.05 1.43
CA THR A 31 -7.50 -17.81 2.58
C THR A 31 -7.10 -19.26 2.40
N TYR A 32 -7.12 -20.03 3.47
CA TYR A 32 -6.79 -21.44 3.41
C TYR A 32 -7.96 -22.23 3.95
N LYS A 33 -8.37 -23.26 3.22
CA LYS A 33 -9.43 -24.15 3.67
C LYS A 33 -8.83 -25.50 3.92
N ASN A 34 -9.29 -26.14 4.99
CA ASN A 34 -8.80 -27.44 5.35
C ASN A 34 -9.65 -28.49 4.62
N ILE A 35 -9.05 -29.18 3.67
CA ILE A 35 -9.74 -30.21 2.90
C ILE A 35 -8.99 -31.51 3.08
N ASN A 36 -9.66 -32.51 3.62
CA ASN A 36 -9.05 -33.81 3.87
C ASN A 36 -7.76 -33.71 4.68
N GLY A 37 -7.75 -32.80 5.66
CA GLY A 37 -6.58 -32.67 6.52
C GLY A 37 -5.47 -31.82 5.94
N LYS A 38 -5.64 -31.28 4.75
CA LYS A 38 -4.61 -30.44 4.15
C LYS A 38 -5.13 -29.05 3.90
N LYS A 39 -4.31 -28.05 4.18
CA LYS A 39 -4.69 -26.67 3.93
C LYS A 39 -4.50 -26.34 2.47
N GLN A 40 -5.56 -25.88 1.85
CA GLN A 40 -5.53 -25.52 0.43
C GLN A 40 -5.82 -24.03 0.29
N PRO A 41 -5.04 -23.33 -0.56
CA PRO A 41 -5.23 -21.88 -0.72
C PRO A 41 -6.40 -21.57 -1.65
N TYR A 42 -7.18 -20.57 -1.23
CA TYR A 42 -8.29 -20.07 -2.03
C TYR A 42 -8.22 -18.55 -2.04
N ILE A 43 -8.68 -17.96 -3.12
CA ILE A 43 -8.79 -16.51 -3.20
C ILE A 43 -10.27 -16.20 -3.01
N GLN A 44 -10.57 -15.40 -1.98
CA GLN A 44 -11.94 -15.03 -1.68
C GLN A 44 -12.15 -13.59 -2.09
N ARG A 45 -13.18 -13.32 -2.87
CA ARG A 45 -13.48 -11.98 -3.32
C ARG A 45 -14.97 -11.75 -3.27
N THR A 46 -15.35 -10.47 -3.28
CA THR A 46 -16.75 -10.09 -3.35
C THR A 46 -17.05 -9.66 -4.77
N VAL A 47 -18.02 -10.32 -5.38
CA VAL A 47 -18.43 -9.99 -6.73
C VAL A 47 -19.92 -9.70 -6.68
N GLU A 48 -20.28 -8.47 -7.02
CA GLU A 48 -21.67 -8.03 -7.00
C GLU A 48 -22.36 -8.34 -5.66
N GLY A 49 -21.65 -8.05 -4.59
CA GLY A 49 -22.20 -8.24 -3.25
C GLY A 49 -22.14 -9.65 -2.73
N LYS A 50 -21.65 -10.59 -3.52
CA LYS A 50 -21.59 -11.98 -3.10
C LYS A 50 -20.14 -12.42 -2.92
N SER A 51 -19.92 -13.25 -1.92
CA SER A 51 -18.59 -13.77 -1.65
C SER A 51 -18.32 -14.96 -2.56
N VAL A 52 -17.23 -14.91 -3.27
CA VAL A 52 -16.84 -15.97 -4.19
C VAL A 52 -15.46 -16.47 -3.81
N SER A 53 -15.28 -17.78 -3.75
CA SER A 53 -13.99 -18.39 -3.44
C SER A 53 -13.49 -19.17 -4.65
N CYS A 54 -12.24 -18.94 -5.01
CA CYS A 54 -11.64 -19.66 -6.13
C CYS A 54 -10.42 -20.42 -5.65
N TYR A 55 -10.35 -21.69 -5.98
CA TYR A 55 -9.21 -22.51 -5.61
C TYR A 55 -7.98 -22.10 -6.41
N VAL A 56 -6.83 -22.06 -5.75
CA VAL A 56 -5.58 -21.73 -6.42
C VAL A 56 -4.93 -23.02 -6.88
N LYS A 57 -4.85 -23.19 -8.19
CA LYS A 57 -4.26 -24.42 -8.76
C LYS A 57 -2.81 -24.56 -8.34
N LEU A 58 -2.40 -25.81 -8.20
CA LEU A 58 -1.04 -26.10 -7.79
C LEU A 58 -0.02 -25.45 -8.72
N SER A 59 -0.27 -25.47 -10.01
CA SER A 59 0.67 -24.90 -10.97
C SER A 59 0.79 -23.38 -10.87
N GLN A 60 -0.19 -22.72 -10.27
CA GLN A 60 -0.18 -21.28 -10.14
C GLN A 60 0.09 -20.83 -8.72
N ARG A 61 0.19 -21.78 -7.79
CA ARG A 61 0.26 -21.46 -6.38
C ARG A 61 1.45 -20.59 -6.03
N GLU A 62 2.61 -20.92 -6.54
CA GLU A 62 3.81 -20.18 -6.22
C GLU A 62 3.70 -18.73 -6.67
N GLN A 63 3.24 -18.51 -7.89
CA GLN A 63 3.10 -17.17 -8.42
C GLN A 63 2.04 -16.37 -7.64
N VAL A 64 0.91 -17.00 -7.39
CA VAL A 64 -0.18 -16.31 -6.67
C VAL A 64 0.25 -15.94 -5.26
N LEU A 65 0.92 -16.85 -4.57
CA LEU A 65 1.36 -16.56 -3.21
C LEU A 65 2.37 -15.40 -3.21
N ALA A 66 3.26 -15.39 -4.20
CA ALA A 66 4.24 -14.32 -4.30
C ALA A 66 3.55 -12.97 -4.57
N GLU A 67 2.51 -12.99 -5.40
CA GLU A 67 1.78 -11.75 -5.70
C GLU A 67 1.03 -11.23 -4.49
N PHE A 68 0.44 -12.12 -3.69
CA PHE A 68 -0.24 -11.69 -2.48
C PHE A 68 0.75 -11.18 -1.44
N GLU A 69 1.94 -11.75 -1.40
CA GLU A 69 2.97 -11.28 -0.49
C GLU A 69 3.43 -9.89 -0.91
N GLU A 70 3.62 -9.68 -2.20
CA GLU A 70 4.00 -8.37 -2.71
C GLU A 70 2.93 -7.35 -2.38
N ARG A 71 1.67 -7.72 -2.57
CA ARG A 71 0.55 -6.84 -2.27
C ARG A 71 0.56 -6.42 -0.80
N GLY A 72 0.82 -7.38 0.09
CA GLY A 72 0.88 -7.08 1.50
C GLY A 72 2.00 -6.11 1.84
N LYS A 73 3.17 -6.30 1.24
CA LYS A 73 4.30 -5.43 1.49
C LYS A 73 4.03 -4.02 0.96
N LEU A 74 3.45 -3.92 -0.23
CA LEU A 74 3.14 -2.63 -0.81
C LEU A 74 2.06 -1.91 -0.02
N SER A 75 1.07 -2.64 0.46
CA SER A 75 0.02 -2.05 1.28
C SER A 75 0.58 -1.49 2.57
N GLU A 76 1.53 -2.22 3.18
CA GLU A 76 2.16 -1.75 4.40
C GLU A 76 3.03 -0.52 4.13
N GLU A 77 3.75 -0.53 3.04
CA GLU A 77 4.57 0.62 2.69
C GLU A 77 3.70 1.83 2.44
N LYS A 78 2.59 1.66 1.71
CA LYS A 78 1.67 2.75 1.44
C LYS A 78 1.11 3.31 2.73
N LYS A 79 0.75 2.43 3.65
CA LYS A 79 0.21 2.85 4.92
C LYS A 79 1.19 3.70 5.68
N ARG A 80 2.46 3.29 5.70
CA ARG A 80 3.49 4.07 6.39
C ARG A 80 3.72 5.42 5.72
N LEU A 81 3.70 5.45 4.40
CA LEU A 81 3.89 6.70 3.67
C LEU A 81 2.72 7.65 3.90
N LEU A 82 1.50 7.12 3.91
CA LEU A 82 0.33 7.96 4.18
C LEU A 82 0.38 8.52 5.58
N ALA A 83 0.79 7.72 6.55
CA ALA A 83 0.90 8.19 7.91
C ALA A 83 1.95 9.27 8.04
N TYR A 84 3.05 9.11 7.30
CA TYR A 84 4.11 10.11 7.31
C TYR A 84 3.62 11.43 6.73
N VAL A 85 2.96 11.38 5.58
CA VAL A 85 2.44 12.58 4.94
C VAL A 85 1.39 13.25 5.81
N ASP A 86 0.50 12.44 6.39
CA ASP A 86 -0.54 12.95 7.25
C ASP A 86 0.07 13.59 8.50
N GLY A 87 1.10 12.98 9.04
CA GLY A 87 1.79 13.55 10.19
C GLY A 87 2.42 14.88 9.90
N LEU A 88 3.01 15.00 8.71
CA LEU A 88 3.61 16.27 8.34
C LEU A 88 2.54 17.35 8.19
N GLN A 89 1.42 17.01 7.60
CA GLN A 89 0.35 17.98 7.43
C GLN A 89 -0.21 18.39 8.77
N ASN A 90 -0.31 17.48 9.70
CA ASN A 90 -0.78 17.81 11.03
C ASN A 90 0.18 18.75 11.75
N ILE A 91 1.46 18.51 11.59
CA ILE A 91 2.46 19.36 12.20
C ILE A 91 2.37 20.77 11.63
N LEU A 92 2.20 20.85 10.31
CA LEU A 92 2.09 22.16 9.68
C LEU A 92 0.85 22.89 10.14
N LYS A 93 -0.23 22.18 10.37
CA LYS A 93 -1.45 22.80 10.84
C LYS A 93 -1.29 23.32 12.26
N ARG A 94 -0.58 22.58 13.08
CA ARG A 94 -0.40 22.99 14.46
C ARG A 94 0.59 24.11 14.61
N ASN A 95 1.51 24.23 13.64
CA ASN A 95 2.53 25.24 13.70
C ASN A 95 2.37 26.20 12.54
N PRO A 96 1.60 27.25 12.74
CA PRO A 96 1.37 28.21 11.65
C PRO A 96 2.65 28.75 11.07
N TYR A 97 3.67 28.90 11.90
CA TYR A 97 4.91 29.43 11.40
C TYR A 97 5.51 28.52 10.33
N LEU A 98 5.48 27.23 10.55
CA LEU A 98 6.02 26.32 9.58
C LEU A 98 5.17 26.31 8.33
N ASN A 99 3.87 26.34 8.53
CA ASN A 99 2.98 26.29 7.40
C ASN A 99 3.04 27.55 6.57
N ALA A 100 3.12 28.68 7.21
CA ALA A 100 3.18 29.93 6.52
C ALA A 100 4.53 30.18 5.87
N GLY A 101 5.43 29.37 6.18
CA GLY A 101 6.71 29.55 5.57
C GLY A 101 7.41 30.58 6.29
N VAL A 102 8.18 31.20 5.61
CA VAL A 102 8.82 32.06 6.20
C VAL A 102 8.38 33.20 6.79
N GLY A 103 7.69 33.81 6.18
CA GLY A 103 7.38 35.06 6.67
C GLY A 103 6.69 35.12 7.96
N ALA A 104 5.94 34.16 8.14
CA ALA A 104 5.16 34.17 9.32
C ALA A 104 5.91 34.36 10.57
N ASP A 105 6.95 33.70 10.63
CA ASP A 105 7.60 33.71 11.85
C ASP A 105 8.15 34.98 12.20
N LEU A 106 8.27 35.73 11.30
CA LEU A 106 8.80 36.94 11.64
C LEU A 106 8.08 37.63 12.63
N ARG A 107 6.97 37.56 12.57
CA ARG A 107 6.27 38.25 13.40
C ARG A 107 6.19 37.74 14.53
N GLY A 108 6.27 36.76 14.43
CA GLY A 108 6.22 36.13 15.59
C GLY A 108 6.87 36.86 16.52
N ASP A 109 7.12 37.36 16.22
CA ASP A 109 7.65 37.87 17.04
C ASP A 109 7.02 38.43 17.58
#